data_f9e40d654c30a61ebd02c4cdac8dc052
#
_entry.id   f9e40d654c30a61ebd02c4cdac8dc052
#
_cell.length_a   1.000
_cell.length_b   1.000
_cell.length_c   1.000
_cell.angle_alpha   90.00
_cell.angle_beta   90.00
_cell.angle_gamma   90.00
#
_symmetry.space_group_name_H-M   'P 1'
#
loop_
_entity.id
_entity.type
_entity.pdbx_description
1 polymer ?
#
loop_
_entity_poly.entity_id
_entity_poly.type
_entity_poly.pdbx_seq_one_letter_code
_entity_poly.pdbx_strand_id
1 'polypeptide(L)'
;HILESYIPAPVPIPGVKLGLANIITLYGIYFLGFKDTIIIIILRSFLGSLFAGSLGSLIFSLTGGLLSGALMFILYKYGKDVISIQSISVAGGIAHNAGQLLAAGIIMENFRIFSYMPLLTVSGVIMGLFIGTISFYSFNRVYISY
;
A
#
# COMPACT_ATOMS: atom_id res chain seq x y z
N HIS A 1 -7.32 -3.19 -6.10
CA HIS A 1 -8.46 -2.60 -5.37
C HIS A 1 -9.80 -3.25 -5.77
N ILE A 2 -10.07 -3.40 -7.07
CA ILE A 2 -11.30 -4.04 -7.57
C ILE A 2 -11.26 -5.55 -7.26
N LEU A 3 -10.16 -6.22 -7.53
CA LEU A 3 -9.97 -7.64 -7.23
C LEU A 3 -10.02 -7.92 -5.72
N GLU A 4 -9.53 -6.99 -4.90
CA GLU A 4 -9.58 -7.09 -3.45
C GLU A 4 -11.00 -7.01 -2.89
N SER A 5 -11.95 -6.38 -3.61
CA SER A 5 -13.35 -6.30 -3.18
C SER A 5 -14.07 -7.64 -3.24
N TYR A 6 -13.60 -8.57 -4.09
CA TYR A 6 -14.18 -9.90 -4.27
C TYR A 6 -13.54 -10.97 -3.38
N ILE A 7 -12.40 -10.66 -2.74
CA ILE A 7 -11.74 -11.61 -1.85
C ILE A 7 -12.15 -11.23 -0.42
N PRO A 8 -12.83 -12.12 0.32
CA PRO A 8 -13.16 -11.86 1.71
C PRO A 8 -11.86 -11.62 2.47
N ALA A 9 -11.78 -10.46 3.13
CA ALA A 9 -10.63 -10.17 3.97
C ALA A 9 -10.51 -11.29 5.03
N PRO A 10 -9.31 -11.78 5.30
CA PRO A 10 -9.09 -12.83 6.30
C PRO A 10 -9.52 -12.40 7.70
N VAL A 11 -9.73 -11.10 7.88
CA VAL A 11 -10.28 -10.51 9.11
C VAL A 11 -11.36 -9.50 8.72
N PRO A 12 -12.58 -9.59 9.26
CA PRO A 12 -13.70 -8.69 8.93
C PRO A 12 -13.53 -7.32 9.61
N ILE A 13 -12.38 -6.68 9.41
CA ILE A 13 -12.10 -5.34 9.93
C ILE A 13 -12.15 -4.37 8.76
N PRO A 14 -12.96 -3.28 8.86
CA PRO A 14 -12.97 -2.23 7.85
C PRO A 14 -11.54 -1.70 7.62
N GLY A 15 -11.07 -1.73 6.39
CA GLY A 15 -9.73 -1.25 6.02
C GLY A 15 -8.64 -2.31 5.87
N VAL A 16 -8.82 -3.53 6.35
CA VAL A 16 -7.88 -4.64 6.08
C VAL A 16 -8.14 -5.16 4.67
N LYS A 17 -7.41 -4.63 3.72
CA LYS A 17 -7.38 -5.10 2.33
C LYS A 17 -6.09 -5.87 2.09
N LEU A 18 -6.10 -6.78 1.12
CA LEU A 18 -4.97 -7.66 0.79
C LEU A 18 -3.67 -6.94 0.39
N GLY A 19 -3.66 -5.61 0.39
CA GLY A 19 -2.47 -4.82 0.08
C GLY A 19 -1.99 -4.93 -1.38
N LEU A 20 -2.77 -5.59 -2.28
CA LEU A 20 -2.43 -5.72 -3.71
C LEU A 20 -2.20 -4.36 -4.39
N ALA A 21 -2.81 -3.32 -3.85
CA ALA A 21 -2.57 -1.95 -4.30
C ALA A 21 -1.09 -1.53 -4.14
N ASN A 22 -0.36 -2.08 -3.17
CA ASN A 22 1.04 -1.76 -2.94
C ASN A 22 1.98 -2.41 -3.96
N ILE A 23 1.58 -3.51 -4.62
CA ILE A 23 2.41 -4.13 -5.66
C ILE A 23 2.61 -3.15 -6.83
N ILE A 24 1.53 -2.49 -7.27
CA ILE A 24 1.58 -1.50 -8.35
C ILE A 24 2.44 -0.30 -7.97
N THR A 25 2.35 0.15 -6.71
CA THR A 25 3.20 1.22 -6.17
C THR A 25 4.67 0.83 -6.18
N LEU A 26 4.99 -0.40 -5.78
CA LEU A 26 6.36 -0.93 -5.77
C LEU A 26 6.93 -0.99 -7.19
N TYR A 27 6.16 -1.50 -8.16
CA TYR A 27 6.53 -1.50 -9.58
C TYR A 27 6.77 -0.08 -10.10
N GLY A 28 5.89 0.86 -9.78
CA GLY A 28 6.06 2.26 -10.14
C GLY A 28 7.38 2.84 -9.64
N ILE A 29 7.73 2.60 -8.37
CA ILE A 29 8.96 3.10 -7.76
C ILE A 29 10.21 2.52 -8.44
N TYR A 30 10.21 1.21 -8.73
CA TYR A 30 11.39 0.54 -9.28
C TYR A 30 11.61 0.81 -10.76
N PHE A 31 10.55 0.97 -11.56
CA PHE A 31 10.63 1.04 -13.02
C PHE A 31 10.28 2.41 -13.62
N LEU A 32 9.41 3.20 -12.98
CA LEU A 32 8.89 4.44 -13.55
C LEU A 32 9.38 5.70 -12.82
N GLY A 33 9.73 5.57 -11.54
CA GLY A 33 10.15 6.68 -10.70
C GLY A 33 9.02 7.36 -9.94
N PHE A 34 9.39 8.38 -9.14
CA PHE A 34 8.50 8.94 -8.12
C PHE A 34 7.26 9.63 -8.69
N LYS A 35 7.44 10.46 -9.72
CA LYS A 35 6.33 11.25 -10.30
C LYS A 35 5.24 10.35 -10.87
N ASP A 36 5.64 9.38 -11.67
CA ASP A 36 4.69 8.46 -12.30
C ASP A 36 4.02 7.55 -11.27
N THR A 37 4.75 7.17 -10.22
CA THR A 37 4.18 6.43 -9.10
C THR A 37 3.08 7.21 -8.38
N ILE A 38 3.25 8.51 -8.15
CA ILE A 38 2.21 9.36 -7.57
C ILE A 38 0.98 9.41 -8.46
N ILE A 39 1.16 9.60 -9.76
CA ILE A 39 0.06 9.60 -10.73
C ILE A 39 -0.70 8.27 -10.67
N ILE A 40 0.02 7.16 -10.65
CA ILE A 40 -0.57 5.82 -10.52
C ILE A 40 -1.37 5.69 -9.22
N ILE A 41 -0.84 6.16 -8.08
CA ILE A 41 -1.54 6.12 -6.80
C ILE A 41 -2.85 6.91 -6.87
N ILE A 42 -2.83 8.11 -7.44
CA ILE A 42 -4.03 8.95 -7.60
C ILE A 42 -5.05 8.26 -8.49
N LEU A 43 -4.65 7.82 -9.68
CA LEU A 43 -5.54 7.17 -10.64
C LEU A 43 -6.17 5.89 -10.08
N ARG A 44 -5.38 5.01 -9.46
CA ARG A 44 -5.91 3.77 -8.88
C ARG A 44 -6.86 4.03 -7.72
N SER A 45 -6.58 5.07 -6.90
CA SER A 45 -7.45 5.44 -5.78
C SER A 45 -8.78 5.99 -6.27
N PHE A 46 -8.73 6.84 -7.31
CA PHE A 46 -9.93 7.39 -7.95
C PHE A 46 -10.78 6.28 -8.58
N LEU A 47 -10.19 5.44 -9.42
CA LEU A 47 -10.88 4.33 -10.05
C LEU A 47 -11.47 3.37 -9.00
N GLY A 48 -10.68 3.01 -7.98
CA GLY A 48 -11.14 2.13 -6.90
C GLY A 48 -12.31 2.72 -6.11
N SER A 49 -12.34 4.04 -5.91
CA SER A 49 -13.45 4.70 -5.23
C SER A 49 -14.73 4.79 -6.07
N LEU A 50 -14.59 4.95 -7.39
CA LEU A 50 -15.73 4.90 -8.30
C LEU A 50 -16.44 3.56 -8.25
N PHE A 51 -15.67 2.46 -8.26
CA PHE A 51 -16.22 1.10 -8.16
C PHE A 51 -16.76 0.79 -6.75
N ALA A 52 -16.18 1.38 -5.70
CA ALA A 52 -16.68 1.23 -4.35
C ALA A 52 -17.90 2.11 -4.03
N GLY A 53 -18.22 3.07 -4.90
CA GLY A 53 -19.34 4.00 -4.72
C GLY A 53 -19.22 4.89 -3.47
N SER A 54 -18.01 5.18 -2.99
CA SER A 54 -17.78 5.87 -1.73
C SER A 54 -16.64 6.88 -1.79
N LEU A 55 -16.94 8.14 -1.50
CA LEU A 55 -15.92 9.20 -1.35
C LEU A 55 -14.98 8.94 -0.16
N GLY A 56 -15.46 8.32 0.90
CA GLY A 56 -14.61 7.90 2.02
C GLY A 56 -13.54 6.92 1.58
N SER A 57 -13.89 5.99 0.70
CA SER A 57 -12.92 5.04 0.11
C SER A 57 -11.80 5.76 -0.66
N LEU A 58 -12.10 6.87 -1.35
CA LEU A 58 -11.11 7.69 -2.03
C LEU A 58 -10.11 8.30 -1.04
N ILE A 59 -10.61 8.95 0.01
CA ILE A 59 -9.75 9.63 0.99
C ILE A 59 -8.83 8.61 1.69
N PHE A 60 -9.37 7.48 2.13
CA PHE A 60 -8.58 6.43 2.77
C PHE A 60 -7.52 5.84 1.83
N SER A 61 -7.90 5.58 0.57
CA SER A 61 -6.99 5.02 -0.43
C SER A 61 -5.88 6.00 -0.83
N LEU A 62 -6.20 7.29 -0.98
CA LEU A 62 -5.22 8.33 -1.29
C LEU A 62 -4.24 8.52 -0.14
N THR A 63 -4.74 8.73 1.08
CA THR A 63 -3.89 8.99 2.25
C THR A 63 -2.97 7.81 2.52
N GLY A 64 -3.51 6.59 2.53
CA GLY A 64 -2.71 5.39 2.69
C GLY A 64 -1.72 5.18 1.55
N GLY A 65 -2.15 5.38 0.30
CA GLY A 65 -1.32 5.22 -0.89
C GLY A 65 -0.17 6.22 -0.97
N LEU A 66 -0.43 7.49 -0.70
CA LEU A 66 0.59 8.55 -0.73
C LEU A 66 1.62 8.36 0.39
N LEU A 67 1.18 8.06 1.62
CA LEU A 67 2.09 7.82 2.74
C LEU A 67 2.96 6.57 2.48
N SER A 68 2.35 5.50 2.01
CA SER A 68 3.05 4.27 1.62
C SER A 68 4.06 4.52 0.50
N GLY A 69 3.63 5.18 -0.58
CA GLY A 69 4.48 5.48 -1.74
C GLY A 69 5.67 6.37 -1.39
N ALA A 70 5.44 7.40 -0.56
CA ALA A 70 6.51 8.28 -0.10
C ALA A 70 7.55 7.52 0.74
N LEU A 71 7.11 6.72 1.72
CA LEU A 71 8.02 5.94 2.54
C LEU A 71 8.79 4.90 1.72
N MET A 72 8.12 4.15 0.86
CA MET A 72 8.78 3.16 -0.01
C MET A 72 9.79 3.82 -0.94
N PHE A 73 9.47 4.99 -1.51
CA PHE A 73 10.40 5.73 -2.36
C PHE A 73 11.65 6.21 -1.59
N ILE A 74 11.47 6.72 -0.39
CA ILE A 74 12.60 7.14 0.48
C ILE A 74 13.50 5.94 0.77
N LEU A 75 12.93 4.82 1.20
CA LEU A 75 13.67 3.60 1.50
C LEU A 75 14.38 3.05 0.24
N TYR A 76 13.72 3.07 -0.90
CA TYR A 76 14.33 2.67 -2.17
C TYR A 76 15.49 3.59 -2.55
N LYS A 77 15.29 4.91 -2.50
CA LYS A 77 16.30 5.89 -2.93
C LYS A 77 17.57 5.85 -2.09
N TYR A 78 17.43 5.70 -0.78
CA TYR A 78 18.56 5.79 0.16
C TYR A 78 19.03 4.43 0.68
N GLY A 79 18.27 3.37 0.49
CA GLY A 79 18.53 2.07 1.09
C GLY A 79 18.52 0.88 0.13
N LYS A 80 18.34 1.07 -1.19
CA LYS A 80 18.19 -0.03 -2.16
C LYS A 80 19.33 -1.04 -2.15
N ASP A 81 20.53 -0.62 -1.77
CA ASP A 81 21.73 -1.48 -1.76
C ASP A 81 21.86 -2.29 -0.46
N VAL A 82 21.07 -1.95 0.57
CA VAL A 82 21.11 -2.55 1.90
C VAL A 82 19.76 -3.14 2.31
N ILE A 83 18.66 -2.52 1.89
CA ILE A 83 17.30 -2.88 2.28
C ILE A 83 16.67 -3.74 1.18
N SER A 84 16.19 -4.94 1.57
CA SER A 84 15.53 -5.83 0.63
C SER A 84 14.18 -5.27 0.13
N ILE A 85 13.76 -5.72 -1.06
CA ILE A 85 12.44 -5.40 -1.62
C ILE A 85 11.32 -5.77 -0.65
N GLN A 86 11.45 -6.89 0.04
CA GLN A 86 10.49 -7.35 1.04
C GLN A 86 10.36 -6.36 2.19
N SER A 87 11.48 -5.85 2.70
CA SER A 87 11.50 -4.86 3.79
C SER A 87 10.86 -3.55 3.36
N ILE A 88 11.14 -3.08 2.12
CA ILE A 88 10.51 -1.89 1.55
C ILE A 88 8.99 -2.10 1.44
N SER A 89 8.56 -3.27 0.96
CA SER A 89 7.15 -3.62 0.84
C SER A 89 6.44 -3.69 2.19
N VAL A 90 7.08 -4.27 3.20
CA VAL A 90 6.55 -4.32 4.59
C VAL A 90 6.36 -2.92 5.16
N ALA A 91 7.38 -2.07 5.04
CA ALA A 91 7.28 -0.67 5.48
C ALA A 91 6.14 0.06 4.76
N GLY A 92 5.99 -0.17 3.44
CA GLY A 92 4.88 0.36 2.66
C GLY A 92 3.51 -0.12 3.14
N GLY A 93 3.38 -1.40 3.46
CA GLY A 93 2.13 -1.97 3.98
C GLY A 93 1.73 -1.37 5.33
N ILE A 94 2.67 -1.23 6.25
CA ILE A 94 2.45 -0.58 7.55
C ILE A 94 2.08 0.89 7.37
N ALA A 95 2.81 1.63 6.55
CA ALA A 95 2.55 3.04 6.27
C ALA A 95 1.19 3.25 5.59
N HIS A 96 0.79 2.34 4.70
CA HIS A 96 -0.53 2.37 4.07
C HIS A 96 -1.65 2.29 5.10
N ASN A 97 -1.56 1.31 6.00
CA ASN A 97 -2.54 1.13 7.07
C ASN A 97 -2.55 2.31 8.04
N ALA A 98 -1.38 2.84 8.39
CA ALA A 98 -1.26 4.04 9.23
C ALA A 98 -1.93 5.26 8.57
N GLY A 99 -1.71 5.46 7.27
CA GLY A 99 -2.35 6.55 6.53
C GLY A 99 -3.87 6.42 6.47
N GLN A 100 -4.38 5.20 6.32
CA GLN A 100 -5.83 4.96 6.37
C GLN A 100 -6.42 5.25 7.76
N LEU A 101 -5.75 4.82 8.83
CA LEU A 101 -6.17 5.14 10.19
C LEU A 101 -6.12 6.63 10.50
N LEU A 102 -5.09 7.32 10.00
CA LEU A 102 -4.99 8.76 10.15
C LEU A 102 -6.17 9.48 9.50
N ALA A 103 -6.48 9.13 8.25
CA ALA A 103 -7.65 9.68 7.56
C ALA A 103 -8.95 9.36 8.29
N ALA A 104 -9.12 8.12 8.77
CA ALA A 104 -10.29 7.72 9.53
C ALA A 104 -10.41 8.49 10.86
N GLY A 105 -9.31 8.64 11.60
CA GLY A 105 -9.29 9.38 12.86
C GLY A 105 -9.67 10.84 12.70
N ILE A 106 -9.24 11.47 11.60
CA ILE A 106 -9.58 12.87 11.28
C ILE A 106 -11.06 12.99 10.88
N ILE A 107 -11.56 12.11 10.00
CA ILE A 107 -12.95 12.16 9.52
C ILE A 107 -13.94 11.86 10.64
N MET A 108 -13.61 10.91 11.53
CA MET A 108 -14.48 10.51 12.63
C MET A 108 -14.28 11.37 13.89
N GLU A 109 -13.35 12.32 13.85
CA GLU A 109 -12.93 13.13 15.02
C GLU A 109 -12.62 12.28 16.25
N ASN A 110 -12.15 11.05 16.04
CA ASN A 110 -11.93 10.06 17.09
C ASN A 110 -10.64 9.28 16.88
N PHE A 111 -9.60 9.67 17.60
CA PHE A 111 -8.29 9.02 17.52
C PHE A 111 -8.19 7.69 18.32
N ARG A 112 -9.23 7.26 19.04
CA ARG A 112 -9.27 5.92 19.65
C ARG A 112 -9.19 4.81 18.60
N ILE A 113 -9.48 5.09 17.34
CA ILE A 113 -9.34 4.16 16.23
C ILE A 113 -7.87 3.67 16.07
N PHE A 114 -6.89 4.41 16.57
CA PHE A 114 -5.49 3.98 16.59
C PHE A 114 -5.23 2.77 17.48
N SER A 115 -6.17 2.37 18.35
CA SER A 115 -6.12 1.09 19.07
C SER A 115 -6.08 -0.13 18.14
N TYR A 116 -6.55 0.02 16.89
CA TYR A 116 -6.43 -1.01 15.84
C TYR A 116 -5.04 -1.08 15.18
N MET A 117 -4.16 -0.11 15.44
CA MET A 117 -2.84 -0.04 14.81
C MET A 117 -1.99 -1.32 14.99
N PRO A 118 -1.93 -1.97 16.16
CA PRO A 118 -1.16 -3.21 16.33
C PRO A 118 -1.62 -4.32 15.37
N LEU A 119 -2.94 -4.50 15.24
CA LEU A 119 -3.52 -5.52 14.37
C LEU A 119 -3.24 -5.20 12.88
N LEU A 120 -3.38 -3.93 12.50
CA LEU A 120 -3.10 -3.46 11.15
C LEU A 120 -1.60 -3.52 10.82
N THR A 121 -0.73 -3.36 11.81
CA THR A 121 0.71 -3.55 11.65
C THR A 121 1.03 -5.00 11.32
N VAL A 122 0.48 -5.96 12.07
CA VAL A 122 0.65 -7.40 11.79
C VAL A 122 0.15 -7.73 10.39
N SER A 123 -1.01 -7.25 10.01
CA SER A 123 -1.56 -7.41 8.66
C SER A 123 -0.63 -6.80 7.59
N GLY A 124 -0.13 -5.59 7.84
CA GLY A 124 0.82 -4.89 6.95
C GLY A 124 2.14 -5.65 6.76
N VAL A 125 2.65 -6.27 7.83
CA VAL A 125 3.86 -7.13 7.76
C VAL A 125 3.59 -8.37 6.90
N ILE A 126 2.54 -9.11 7.19
CA ILE A 126 2.21 -10.35 6.46
C ILE A 126 2.00 -10.07 4.97
N MET A 127 1.15 -9.08 4.65
CA MET A 127 0.86 -8.72 3.26
C MET A 127 2.07 -8.07 2.57
N GLY A 128 2.84 -7.26 3.30
CA GLY A 128 4.06 -6.65 2.77
C GLY A 128 5.11 -7.68 2.41
N LEU A 129 5.30 -8.72 3.23
CA LEU A 129 6.19 -9.85 2.91
C LEU A 129 5.70 -10.62 1.69
N PHE A 130 4.41 -10.91 1.61
CA PHE A 130 3.82 -11.61 0.47
C PHE A 130 4.03 -10.85 -0.83
N ILE A 131 3.66 -9.55 -0.85
CA ILE A 131 3.81 -8.68 -2.01
C ILE A 131 5.29 -8.48 -2.37
N GLY A 132 6.14 -8.23 -1.38
CA GLY A 132 7.58 -8.05 -1.59
C GLY A 132 8.23 -9.28 -2.20
N THR A 133 7.81 -10.48 -1.77
CA THR A 133 8.30 -11.75 -2.32
C THR A 133 7.87 -11.95 -3.77
N ILE A 134 6.59 -11.71 -4.09
CA ILE A 134 6.10 -11.78 -5.47
C ILE A 134 6.85 -10.78 -6.36
N SER A 135 7.03 -9.56 -5.86
CA SER A 135 7.76 -8.51 -6.60
C SER A 135 9.22 -8.89 -6.84
N PHE A 136 9.89 -9.46 -5.85
CA PHE A 136 11.27 -9.92 -5.98
C PHE A 136 11.43 -10.95 -7.11
N TYR A 137 10.58 -11.97 -7.15
CA TYR A 137 10.61 -12.97 -8.21
C TYR A 137 10.24 -12.40 -9.59
N SER A 138 9.29 -11.49 -9.63
CA SER A 138 8.87 -10.85 -10.87
C SER A 138 9.96 -9.93 -11.43
N PHE A 139 10.61 -9.14 -10.58
CA PHE A 139 11.68 -8.22 -10.99
C PHE A 139 12.89 -8.98 -11.50
N ASN A 140 13.30 -10.06 -10.83
CA ASN A 140 14.41 -10.88 -11.29
C ASN A 140 14.16 -11.47 -12.69
N ARG A 141 12.93 -11.87 -13.00
CA ARG A 141 12.60 -12.35 -14.34
C ARG A 141 12.69 -11.25 -15.40
N VAL A 142 12.27 -10.03 -15.06
CA VAL A 142 12.35 -8.88 -15.98
C VAL A 142 13.81 -8.51 -16.23
N TYR A 143 14.68 -8.49 -15.20
CA TYR A 143 16.11 -8.19 -15.36
C TYR A 143 16.91 -9.27 -16.10
N ILE A 144 16.48 -10.53 -16.09
CA ILE A 144 17.14 -11.63 -16.80
C ILE A 144 16.72 -11.65 -18.30
N SER A 145 15.62 -10.96 -18.64
CA SER A 145 15.10 -10.92 -20.02
C SER A 145 15.68 -9.77 -20.87
N TYR A 146 16.57 -8.97 -20.32
CA TYR A 146 17.35 -7.93 -20.99
C TYR A 146 18.85 -8.21 -20.82
#